data_a4f030812b28925d2d5b7d1e65c69f7a
#
_entry.id   a4f030812b28925d2d5b7d1e65c69f7a
#
_cell.length_a   1.000
_cell.length_b   1.000
_cell.length_c   1.000
_cell.angle_alpha   90.00
_cell.angle_beta   90.00
_cell.angle_gamma   90.00
#
_symmetry.space_group_name_H-M   'P 1'
#
loop_
_entity.id
_entity.type
_entity.pdbx_description
1 polymer ?
#
loop_
_entity_poly.entity_id
_entity_poly.type
_entity_poly.pdbx_seq_one_letter_code
_entity_poly.pdbx_strand_id
1 'polypeptide(L)'
;MIFLIDHNIEGQATWLWGTILAEGWLDWIEIQFITFEQVKLSIESSDLVVWRFAQENKMIVLTANRSMKGKDSLEEVIRNENKLDSLPVITLGSIDKMEERSYRERCAARLIEIAIDIENSMGVGRIFIP
;
A
#
# COMPACT_ATOMS: atom_id res chain seq x y z
N MET A 1 -5.78 10.12 -4.75
CA MET A 1 -5.03 9.26 -3.80
C MET A 1 -4.01 8.40 -4.54
N ILE A 2 -2.77 8.48 -4.15
CA ILE A 2 -1.67 7.77 -4.80
C ILE A 2 -1.16 6.65 -3.91
N PHE A 3 -1.05 5.45 -4.48
CA PHE A 3 -0.47 4.29 -3.82
C PHE A 3 0.90 4.01 -4.41
N LEU A 4 1.92 4.02 -3.57
CA LEU A 4 3.28 3.64 -3.96
C LEU A 4 3.40 2.13 -3.83
N ILE A 5 3.62 1.46 -4.95
CA ILE A 5 3.62 0.01 -5.01
C ILE A 5 5.02 -0.51 -4.71
N ASP A 6 5.15 -1.32 -3.66
CA ASP A 6 6.38 -2.00 -3.34
C ASP A 6 6.85 -2.80 -4.55
N HIS A 7 8.11 -2.64 -4.91
CA HIS A 7 8.73 -3.31 -6.06
C HIS A 7 8.46 -4.82 -6.05
N ASN A 8 8.46 -5.45 -4.88
CA ASN A 8 8.32 -6.91 -4.75
C ASN A 8 6.92 -7.43 -5.07
N ILE A 9 5.92 -6.57 -5.19
CA ILE A 9 4.53 -6.98 -5.46
C ILE A 9 3.95 -6.34 -6.72
N GLU A 10 4.79 -5.86 -7.64
CA GLU A 10 4.29 -5.19 -8.85
C GLU A 10 3.34 -6.07 -9.67
N GLY A 11 3.63 -7.37 -9.76
CA GLY A 11 2.75 -8.32 -10.46
C GLY A 11 1.37 -8.43 -9.82
N GLN A 12 1.34 -8.63 -8.50
CA GLN A 12 0.10 -8.72 -7.74
C GLN A 12 -0.68 -7.40 -7.78
N ALA A 13 0.02 -6.30 -7.71
CA ALA A 13 -0.59 -4.98 -7.81
C ALA A 13 -1.23 -4.73 -9.18
N THR A 14 -0.63 -5.25 -10.25
CA THR A 14 -1.20 -5.19 -11.59
C THR A 14 -2.53 -5.94 -11.65
N TRP A 15 -2.60 -7.12 -11.05
CA TRP A 15 -3.84 -7.88 -10.96
C TRP A 15 -4.91 -7.14 -10.14
N LEU A 16 -4.51 -6.56 -9.02
CA LEU A 16 -5.42 -5.78 -8.18
C LEU A 16 -5.94 -4.56 -8.93
N TRP A 17 -5.08 -3.86 -9.64
CA TRP A 17 -5.45 -2.73 -10.47
C TRP A 17 -6.49 -3.12 -11.53
N GLY A 18 -6.25 -4.25 -12.21
CA GLY A 18 -7.21 -4.79 -13.18
C GLY A 18 -8.58 -5.05 -12.58
N THR A 19 -8.62 -5.57 -11.35
CA THR A 19 -9.86 -5.81 -10.61
C THR A 19 -10.57 -4.49 -10.28
N ILE A 20 -9.83 -3.49 -9.83
CA ILE A 20 -10.37 -2.16 -9.53
C ILE A 20 -11.00 -1.54 -10.78
N LEU A 21 -10.32 -1.64 -11.93
CA LEU A 21 -10.83 -1.15 -13.21
C LEU A 21 -12.11 -1.89 -13.61
N ALA A 22 -12.09 -3.22 -13.53
CA ALA A 22 -13.22 -4.06 -13.96
C ALA A 22 -14.48 -3.80 -13.12
N GLU A 23 -14.31 -3.46 -11.85
CA GLU A 23 -15.41 -3.18 -10.93
C GLU A 23 -15.93 -1.73 -11.03
N GLY A 24 -15.30 -0.88 -11.83
CA GLY A 24 -15.77 0.48 -12.07
C GLY A 24 -15.51 1.46 -10.91
N TRP A 25 -14.61 1.13 -9.97
CA TRP A 25 -14.35 2.00 -8.83
C TRP A 25 -13.83 3.38 -9.23
N LEU A 26 -13.11 3.49 -10.36
CA LEU A 26 -12.54 4.77 -10.79
C LEU A 26 -13.60 5.80 -11.22
N ASP A 27 -14.83 5.37 -11.42
CA ASP A 27 -15.94 6.30 -11.67
C ASP A 27 -16.35 7.05 -10.39
N TRP A 28 -15.95 6.54 -9.23
CA TRP A 28 -16.36 7.05 -7.93
C TRP A 28 -15.23 7.71 -7.15
N ILE A 29 -13.99 7.29 -7.38
CA ILE A 29 -12.83 7.80 -6.65
C ILE A 29 -11.62 7.86 -7.58
N GLU A 30 -10.82 8.91 -7.42
CA GLU A 30 -9.57 9.05 -8.15
C GLU A 30 -8.44 8.41 -7.36
N ILE A 31 -7.87 7.34 -7.92
CA ILE A 31 -6.69 6.69 -7.35
C ILE A 31 -5.69 6.36 -8.46
N GLN A 32 -4.42 6.26 -8.09
CA GLN A 32 -3.32 5.89 -8.97
C GLN A 32 -2.41 4.90 -8.26
N PHE A 33 -1.89 3.92 -9.01
CA PHE A 33 -0.81 3.06 -8.57
C PHE A 33 0.48 3.53 -9.24
N ILE A 34 1.51 3.79 -8.45
CA ILE A 34 2.80 4.28 -8.94
C ILE A 34 3.90 3.35 -8.47
N THR A 35 4.80 2.99 -9.38
CA THR A 35 5.94 2.10 -9.07
C THR A 35 7.15 2.90 -8.61
N PHE A 36 8.13 2.22 -8.03
CA PHE A 36 9.40 2.84 -7.64
C PHE A 36 10.10 3.46 -8.86
N GLU A 37 10.08 2.77 -10.00
CA GLU A 37 10.70 3.26 -11.22
C GLU A 37 10.12 4.62 -11.66
N GLN A 38 8.81 4.75 -11.59
CA GLN A 38 8.13 5.99 -12.01
C GLN A 38 8.53 7.20 -11.16
N VAL A 39 8.90 7.00 -9.91
CA VAL A 39 9.35 8.06 -9.00
C VAL A 39 10.86 8.07 -8.80
N LYS A 40 11.59 7.26 -9.58
CA LYS A 40 13.05 7.15 -9.52
C LYS A 40 13.58 6.72 -8.15
N LEU A 41 12.83 5.86 -7.49
CA LEU A 41 13.25 5.27 -6.22
C LEU A 41 13.96 3.95 -6.50
N SER A 42 15.14 3.75 -5.92
CA SER A 42 15.89 2.51 -6.09
C SER A 42 15.13 1.32 -5.55
N ILE A 43 15.18 0.19 -6.26
CA ILE A 43 14.58 -1.07 -5.79
C ILE A 43 15.29 -1.60 -4.53
N GLU A 44 16.50 -1.10 -4.26
CA GLU A 44 17.29 -1.46 -3.09
C GLU A 44 17.06 -0.50 -1.92
N SER A 45 16.14 0.44 -2.05
CA SER A 45 15.82 1.39 -1.00
C SER A 45 15.37 0.67 0.27
N SER A 46 15.87 1.13 1.42
CA SER A 46 15.46 0.60 2.72
C SER A 46 13.99 0.92 3.00
N ASP A 47 13.38 0.18 3.92
CA ASP A 47 12.01 0.43 4.34
C ASP A 47 11.83 1.86 4.89
N LEU A 48 12.84 2.38 5.58
CA LEU A 48 12.82 3.74 6.10
C LEU A 48 12.77 4.78 4.97
N VAL A 49 13.59 4.59 3.94
CA VAL A 49 13.62 5.50 2.79
C VAL A 49 12.28 5.48 2.07
N VAL A 50 11.74 4.28 1.82
CA VAL A 50 10.44 4.12 1.14
C VAL A 50 9.34 4.78 1.95
N TRP A 51 9.29 4.50 3.25
CA TRP A 51 8.25 5.05 4.14
C TRP A 51 8.29 6.59 4.17
N ARG A 52 9.48 7.15 4.38
CA ARG A 52 9.66 8.62 4.41
C ARG A 52 9.30 9.27 3.09
N PHE A 53 9.74 8.68 1.99
CA PHE A 53 9.40 9.17 0.65
C PHE A 53 7.89 9.22 0.46
N ALA A 54 7.20 8.15 0.81
CA ALA A 54 5.75 8.08 0.69
C ALA A 54 5.06 9.15 1.53
N GLN A 55 5.46 9.31 2.78
CA GLN A 55 4.87 10.34 3.65
C GLN A 55 5.09 11.75 3.10
N GLU A 56 6.31 12.06 2.68
CA GLU A 56 6.65 13.39 2.14
C GLU A 56 5.87 13.70 0.87
N ASN A 57 5.56 12.70 0.07
CA ASN A 57 4.84 12.86 -1.20
C ASN A 57 3.35 12.52 -1.10
N LYS A 58 2.84 12.32 0.11
CA LYS A 58 1.43 12.00 0.38
C LYS A 58 0.95 10.78 -0.38
N MET A 59 1.75 9.73 -0.34
CA MET A 59 1.45 8.44 -0.95
C MET A 59 1.22 7.39 0.13
N ILE A 60 0.36 6.42 -0.18
CA ILE A 60 0.14 5.27 0.68
C ILE A 60 0.98 4.11 0.14
N VAL A 61 1.86 3.55 0.96
CA VAL A 61 2.63 2.37 0.57
C VAL A 61 1.71 1.15 0.53
N LEU A 62 1.73 0.42 -0.59
CA LEU A 62 1.08 -0.88 -0.73
C LEU A 62 2.16 -1.93 -0.84
N THR A 63 2.19 -2.86 0.10
CA THR A 63 3.26 -3.85 0.24
C THR A 63 2.70 -5.20 0.70
N ALA A 64 3.53 -6.23 0.64
CA ALA A 64 3.28 -7.49 1.32
C ALA A 64 4.33 -7.75 2.39
N ASN A 65 5.19 -6.78 2.67
CA ASN A 65 6.25 -6.90 3.67
C ASN A 65 5.67 -6.95 5.07
N ARG A 66 5.81 -8.12 5.69
CA ARG A 66 5.32 -8.41 7.05
C ARG A 66 6.47 -8.58 8.04
N SER A 67 7.65 -8.09 7.69
CA SER A 67 8.83 -8.19 8.54
C SER A 67 8.61 -7.46 9.86
N MET A 68 8.66 -8.20 10.94
CA MET A 68 8.41 -7.68 12.30
C MET A 68 9.67 -7.66 13.17
N LYS A 69 10.76 -8.27 12.70
CA LYS A 69 11.98 -8.42 13.48
C LYS A 69 13.14 -7.73 12.78
N GLY A 70 14.01 -7.13 13.57
CA GLY A 70 15.21 -6.48 13.09
C GLY A 70 15.11 -4.97 13.18
N LYS A 71 16.26 -4.35 13.31
CA LYS A 71 16.42 -2.91 13.54
C LYS A 71 15.87 -2.05 12.41
N ASP A 72 15.87 -2.60 11.18
CA ASP A 72 15.46 -1.88 9.99
C ASP A 72 14.22 -2.50 9.32
N SER A 73 13.46 -3.31 10.06
CA SER A 73 12.22 -3.89 9.53
C SER A 73 11.17 -2.80 9.31
N LEU A 74 10.25 -3.04 8.39
CA LEU A 74 9.15 -2.12 8.14
C LEU A 74 8.33 -1.86 9.42
N GLU A 75 8.11 -2.89 10.22
CA GLU A 75 7.39 -2.75 11.50
C GLU A 75 8.11 -1.80 12.44
N GLU A 76 9.43 -1.91 12.53
CA GLU A 76 10.23 -1.03 13.38
C GLU A 76 10.22 0.41 12.85
N VAL A 77 10.29 0.59 11.54
CA VAL A 77 10.18 1.90 10.90
C VAL A 77 8.85 2.55 11.26
N ILE A 78 7.75 1.82 11.12
CA ILE A 78 6.42 2.33 11.45
C ILE A 78 6.36 2.70 12.93
N ARG A 79 6.84 1.83 13.81
CA ARG A 79 6.83 2.08 15.25
C ARG A 79 7.57 3.35 15.64
N ASN A 80 8.71 3.60 15.01
CA ASN A 80 9.57 4.72 15.35
C ASN A 80 9.18 6.03 14.68
N GLU A 81 8.60 5.95 13.46
CA GLU A 81 8.38 7.13 12.63
C GLU A 81 6.91 7.56 12.55
N ASN A 82 5.97 6.68 12.89
CA ASN A 82 4.55 6.98 12.74
C ASN A 82 4.11 8.11 13.65
N LYS A 83 3.30 9.01 13.11
CA LYS A 83 2.70 10.14 13.83
C LYS A 83 1.19 10.11 13.64
N LEU A 84 0.48 10.95 14.38
CA LEU A 84 -0.99 11.01 14.31
C LEU A 84 -1.51 11.39 12.92
N ASP A 85 -0.71 12.13 12.14
CA ASP A 85 -1.06 12.58 10.79
C ASP A 85 -0.39 11.76 9.69
N SER A 86 0.25 10.66 10.03
CA SER A 86 0.90 9.78 9.04
C SER A 86 -0.14 8.97 8.28
N LEU A 87 0.11 8.79 6.97
CA LEU A 87 -0.67 7.88 6.14
C LEU A 87 -0.35 6.43 6.52
N PRO A 88 -1.34 5.54 6.50
CA PRO A 88 -1.10 4.13 6.82
C PRO A 88 -0.30 3.42 5.73
N VAL A 89 0.37 2.33 6.11
CA VAL A 89 0.93 1.36 5.17
C VAL A 89 -0.14 0.28 4.99
N ILE A 90 -0.51 0.01 3.75
CA ILE A 90 -1.46 -1.07 3.43
C ILE A 90 -0.69 -2.32 3.06
N THR A 91 -0.98 -3.42 3.74
CA THR A 91 -0.27 -4.67 3.57
C THR A 91 -1.20 -5.78 3.09
N LEU A 92 -0.82 -6.42 1.98
CA LEU A 92 -1.55 -7.60 1.49
C LEU A 92 -1.36 -8.76 2.47
N GLY A 93 -2.45 -9.34 2.91
CA GLY A 93 -2.42 -10.44 3.88
C GLY A 93 -1.85 -11.73 3.29
N SER A 94 -2.10 -11.99 2.00
CA SER A 94 -1.59 -13.17 1.32
C SER A 94 -1.30 -12.86 -0.15
N ILE A 95 -0.03 -12.93 -0.53
CA ILE A 95 0.39 -12.77 -1.93
C ILE A 95 -0.18 -13.89 -2.78
N ASP A 96 -0.13 -15.13 -2.27
CA ASP A 96 -0.55 -16.32 -3.01
C ASP A 96 -2.04 -16.28 -3.37
N LYS A 97 -2.86 -15.77 -2.46
CA LYS A 97 -4.31 -15.68 -2.69
C LYS A 97 -4.69 -14.61 -3.70
N MET A 98 -3.75 -13.74 -4.08
CA MET A 98 -4.02 -12.73 -5.13
C MET A 98 -4.31 -13.36 -6.49
N GLU A 99 -4.00 -14.63 -6.69
CA GLU A 99 -4.41 -15.36 -7.89
C GLU A 99 -5.92 -15.59 -7.95
N GLU A 100 -6.58 -15.60 -6.79
CA GLU A 100 -8.03 -15.83 -6.69
C GLU A 100 -8.80 -14.53 -6.92
N ARG A 101 -9.71 -14.55 -7.86
CA ARG A 101 -10.52 -13.38 -8.20
C ARG A 101 -11.31 -12.85 -7.00
N SER A 102 -11.95 -13.75 -6.26
CA SER A 102 -12.76 -13.36 -5.10
C SER A 102 -11.92 -12.67 -4.03
N TYR A 103 -10.68 -13.13 -3.83
CA TYR A 103 -9.75 -12.50 -2.88
C TYR A 103 -9.36 -11.10 -3.36
N ARG A 104 -9.03 -10.95 -4.65
CA ARG A 104 -8.71 -9.63 -5.23
C ARG A 104 -9.87 -8.67 -5.11
N GLU A 105 -11.09 -9.14 -5.33
CA GLU A 105 -12.29 -8.29 -5.20
C GLU A 105 -12.45 -7.77 -3.77
N ARG A 106 -12.20 -8.62 -2.78
CA ARG A 106 -12.24 -8.21 -1.37
C ARG A 106 -11.11 -7.22 -1.03
N CYS A 107 -9.91 -7.47 -1.55
CA CYS A 107 -8.79 -6.53 -1.39
C CYS A 107 -9.12 -5.17 -2.02
N ALA A 108 -9.67 -5.17 -3.22
CA ALA A 108 -10.05 -3.95 -3.93
C ALA A 108 -11.09 -3.16 -3.12
N ALA A 109 -12.14 -3.82 -2.67
CA ALA A 109 -13.19 -3.19 -1.88
C ALA A 109 -12.63 -2.55 -0.59
N ARG A 110 -11.75 -3.26 0.10
CA ARG A 110 -11.14 -2.74 1.34
C ARG A 110 -10.21 -1.56 1.07
N LEU A 111 -9.40 -1.65 0.01
CA LEU A 111 -8.51 -0.57 -0.38
C LEU A 111 -9.28 0.71 -0.72
N ILE A 112 -10.36 0.57 -1.47
CA ILE A 112 -11.23 1.69 -1.84
C ILE A 112 -11.88 2.29 -0.60
N GLU A 113 -12.38 1.46 0.31
CA GLU A 113 -12.96 1.91 1.58
C GLU A 113 -11.97 2.77 2.37
N ILE A 114 -10.73 2.31 2.48
CA ILE A 114 -9.66 3.05 3.17
C ILE A 114 -9.41 4.38 2.46
N ALA A 115 -9.35 4.37 1.13
CA ALA A 115 -9.06 5.58 0.35
C ALA A 115 -10.18 6.62 0.50
N ILE A 116 -11.44 6.19 0.50
CA ILE A 116 -12.58 7.08 0.65
C ILE A 116 -12.60 7.73 2.04
N ASP A 117 -12.22 6.98 3.05
CA ASP A 117 -12.29 7.41 4.46
C ASP A 117 -10.90 7.50 5.09
N ILE A 118 -9.94 8.02 4.33
CA ILE A 118 -8.53 8.03 4.73
C ILE A 118 -8.29 8.74 6.06
N GLU A 119 -9.09 9.75 6.37
CA GLU A 119 -8.93 10.51 7.61
C GLU A 119 -9.04 9.62 8.84
N ASN A 120 -9.89 8.60 8.80
CA ASN A 120 -10.06 7.64 9.90
C ASN A 120 -8.92 6.62 10.00
N SER A 121 -8.01 6.60 9.03
CA SER A 121 -6.85 5.70 9.01
C SER A 121 -5.54 6.41 9.30
N MET A 122 -5.57 7.73 9.49
CA MET A 122 -4.36 8.50 9.81
C MET A 122 -3.84 8.09 11.18
N GLY A 123 -2.54 7.90 11.28
CA GLY A 123 -1.88 7.55 12.53
C GLY A 123 -1.99 6.09 12.96
N VAL A 124 -2.74 5.28 12.22
CA VAL A 124 -2.94 3.85 12.53
C VAL A 124 -1.68 3.02 12.34
N GLY A 125 -0.82 3.45 11.43
CA GLY A 125 0.45 2.81 11.12
C GLY A 125 0.33 1.79 9.98
N ARG A 126 -0.34 0.68 10.19
CA ARG A 126 -0.47 -0.39 9.20
C ARG A 126 -1.88 -0.96 9.18
N ILE A 127 -2.38 -1.25 7.99
CA ILE A 127 -3.66 -1.92 7.79
C ILE A 127 -3.45 -3.10 6.86
N PHE A 128 -3.89 -4.29 7.28
CA PHE A 128 -3.87 -5.49 6.44
C PHE A 128 -5.16 -5.57 5.62
N ILE A 129 -5.04 -5.97 4.34
CA ILE A 129 -6.19 -6.19 3.47
C ILE A 129 -6.21 -7.63 2.95
N PRO A 130 -7.36 -8.22 2.70
CA PRO A 130 -8.69 -7.66 2.76
C PRO A 130 -9.22 -7.29 4.11
#